data_74ced862d42a7f6b885bfa1f263da607
#
_entry.id   74ced862d42a7f6b885bfa1f263da607
#
_cell.length_a   1.000
_cell.length_b   1.000
_cell.length_c   1.000
_cell.angle_alpha   90.00
_cell.angle_beta   90.00
_cell.angle_gamma   90.00
#
_symmetry.space_group_name_H-M   'P 1'
#
loop_
_entity.id
_entity.type
_entity.pdbx_description
1 polymer ?
#
loop_
_entity_poly.entity_id
_entity_poly.type
_entity_poly.pdbx_seq_one_letter_code
_entity_poly.pdbx_strand_id
1 'polypeptide(L)'
;ACSLAIAFGVLSFTAVSCHDDDDEPKQEPGEEIVTPDPVVEYYIMGTVTDAGKGLSNVDVKIGSETIKTDKDGKFSVTEKNTGKYSVEVAPKGYLAQNTSVEIAANAENRSVVTVAVALTKQSEPKKVEVGEEGNKEDVKVEDKSTSNQDVKDPGTVEPEDVKEDLPLVTPELDIPAGAIQTEGNEDVLKDGNAEVSVTTYVPAPEEVTTEVKKEEENKEVEKTIPLAAAHFEPSGLQFTEPVTISVPNPIPGVTFAQD
;
A
#
# COMPACT_ATOMS: atom_id res chain seq x y z
N ALA A 1 32.92 -12.15 -2.69
CA ALA A 1 33.36 -13.19 -1.75
C ALA A 1 33.93 -12.52 -0.51
N CYS A 2 33.10 -12.44 0.56
CA CYS A 2 33.55 -12.08 1.89
C CYS A 2 32.94 -13.10 2.82
N SER A 3 33.77 -14.09 3.21
CA SER A 3 33.45 -15.06 4.25
C SER A 3 33.60 -14.41 5.61
N LEU A 4 32.52 -14.38 6.38
CA LEU A 4 32.55 -14.00 7.79
C LEU A 4 32.77 -15.28 8.60
N ALA A 5 33.98 -15.47 9.13
CA ALA A 5 34.34 -16.56 10.02
C ALA A 5 33.91 -16.19 11.45
N ILE A 6 32.96 -16.94 11.99
CA ILE A 6 32.59 -16.87 13.41
C ILE A 6 33.52 -17.78 14.15
N ALA A 7 34.41 -17.22 14.96
CA ALA A 7 35.32 -17.98 15.85
C ALA A 7 34.56 -18.39 17.12
N PHE A 8 34.35 -19.68 17.29
CA PHE A 8 33.92 -20.28 18.55
C PHE A 8 35.12 -20.37 19.50
N GLY A 9 35.10 -19.56 20.55
CA GLY A 9 36.07 -19.68 21.65
C GLY A 9 35.70 -20.82 22.55
N VAL A 10 36.52 -21.88 22.50
CA VAL A 10 36.46 -22.99 23.47
C VAL A 10 37.19 -22.56 24.74
N LEU A 11 36.47 -22.41 25.84
CA LEU A 11 37.05 -22.19 27.15
C LEU A 11 37.45 -23.58 27.70
N SER A 12 38.75 -23.83 27.74
CA SER A 12 39.31 -25.02 28.38
C SER A 12 39.37 -24.79 29.88
N PHE A 13 38.65 -25.59 30.66
CA PHE A 13 38.81 -25.66 32.11
C PHE A 13 39.97 -26.63 32.42
N THR A 14 41.04 -26.12 33.02
CA THR A 14 42.07 -26.93 33.64
C THR A 14 41.66 -27.27 35.07
N ALA A 15 41.45 -28.54 35.33
CA ALA A 15 41.27 -29.03 36.67
C ALA A 15 42.65 -29.05 37.39
N VAL A 16 42.71 -28.42 38.54
CA VAL A 16 43.83 -28.58 39.50
C VAL A 16 43.35 -29.44 40.62
N SER A 17 44.11 -30.52 40.87
CA SER A 17 43.89 -31.57 41.84
C SER A 17 44.52 -31.26 43.19
N CYS A 18 43.78 -31.63 44.26
CA CYS A 18 44.15 -32.07 45.59
C CYS A 18 45.02 -31.19 46.49
N HIS A 19 44.42 -30.84 47.61
CA HIS A 19 45.02 -31.03 48.92
C HIS A 19 43.91 -31.24 49.94
N ASP A 20 44.11 -32.35 50.78
CA ASP A 20 43.30 -32.69 51.93
C ASP A 20 43.50 -31.65 53.04
N ASP A 21 42.40 -31.10 53.56
CA ASP A 21 42.25 -30.68 54.93
C ASP A 21 40.75 -30.61 55.24
N ASP A 22 40.38 -31.33 56.33
CA ASP A 22 39.03 -31.46 56.89
C ASP A 22 38.52 -30.09 57.42
N ASP A 23 37.81 -29.32 56.58
CA ASP A 23 36.87 -28.30 56.99
C ASP A 23 35.65 -28.33 56.05
N GLU A 24 34.50 -28.77 56.58
CA GLU A 24 33.24 -28.72 55.85
C GLU A 24 32.95 -27.29 55.41
N PRO A 25 32.99 -26.96 54.11
CA PRO A 25 32.49 -25.65 53.68
C PRO A 25 30.96 -25.70 53.80
N LYS A 26 30.42 -24.80 54.61
CA LYS A 26 29.01 -24.40 54.56
C LYS A 26 28.68 -24.08 53.11
N GLN A 27 27.85 -24.89 52.47
CA GLN A 27 27.23 -24.56 51.19
C GLN A 27 26.46 -23.27 51.39
N GLU A 28 27.01 -22.17 50.85
CA GLU A 28 26.21 -20.98 50.59
C GLU A 28 25.11 -21.41 49.59
N PRO A 29 23.86 -20.97 49.79
CA PRO A 29 22.79 -21.26 48.86
C PRO A 29 23.22 -20.72 47.49
N GLY A 30 23.41 -21.65 46.54
CA GLY A 30 23.84 -21.31 45.18
C GLY A 30 22.95 -20.19 44.63
N GLU A 31 23.59 -19.14 44.14
CA GLU A 31 22.89 -18.13 43.34
C GLU A 31 22.17 -18.85 42.22
N GLU A 32 20.84 -18.81 42.25
CA GLU A 32 20.01 -19.32 41.20
C GLU A 32 20.38 -18.52 39.92
N ILE A 33 21.07 -19.17 38.97
CA ILE A 33 21.39 -18.57 37.70
C ILE A 33 20.07 -18.36 36.99
N VAL A 34 19.52 -17.14 37.14
CA VAL A 34 18.34 -16.71 36.38
C VAL A 34 18.78 -16.59 34.92
N THR A 35 18.55 -17.64 34.16
CA THR A 35 18.68 -17.55 32.69
C THR A 35 17.60 -16.61 32.22
N PRO A 36 17.92 -15.50 31.53
CA PRO A 36 16.90 -14.61 31.01
C PRO A 36 16.00 -15.39 30.05
N ASP A 37 14.71 -15.12 30.11
CA ASP A 37 13.75 -15.72 29.21
C ASP A 37 14.20 -15.50 27.75
N PRO A 38 14.05 -16.49 26.88
CA PRO A 38 14.45 -16.37 25.49
C PRO A 38 13.69 -15.22 24.85
N VAL A 39 14.42 -14.24 24.32
CA VAL A 39 13.81 -13.12 23.58
C VAL A 39 13.15 -13.67 22.32
N VAL A 40 11.83 -13.51 22.24
CA VAL A 40 11.06 -13.86 21.05
C VAL A 40 11.06 -12.67 20.10
N GLU A 41 11.44 -12.89 18.88
CA GLU A 41 11.52 -11.89 17.82
C GLU A 41 10.85 -12.41 16.54
N TYR A 42 10.13 -11.53 15.87
CA TYR A 42 9.52 -11.78 14.57
C TYR A 42 9.97 -10.68 13.60
N TYR A 43 10.03 -10.98 12.32
CA TYR A 43 10.47 -10.02 11.33
C TYR A 43 9.37 -9.75 10.31
N ILE A 44 9.04 -8.48 10.13
CA ILE A 44 8.22 -8.01 9.02
C ILE A 44 9.18 -7.39 8.01
N MET A 45 9.24 -7.97 6.82
CA MET A 45 10.10 -7.50 5.74
C MET A 45 9.25 -7.12 4.54
N GLY A 46 9.69 -6.13 3.78
CA GLY A 46 8.94 -5.78 2.59
C GLY A 46 9.70 -4.93 1.60
N THR A 47 8.99 -4.61 0.52
CA THR A 47 9.48 -3.74 -0.54
C THR A 47 8.44 -2.72 -0.92
N VAL A 48 8.88 -1.49 -1.19
CA VAL A 48 8.05 -0.42 -1.76
C VAL A 48 8.56 -0.14 -3.17
N THR A 49 7.66 -0.22 -4.16
CA THR A 49 8.01 -0.08 -5.57
C THR A 49 7.10 0.91 -6.29
N ASP A 50 7.64 1.50 -7.37
CA ASP A 50 6.90 2.23 -8.40
C ASP A 50 7.21 1.57 -9.75
N ALA A 51 6.19 1.09 -10.45
CA ALA A 51 6.33 0.33 -11.70
C ALA A 51 7.40 -0.78 -11.62
N GLY A 52 7.44 -1.51 -10.50
CA GLY A 52 8.39 -2.60 -10.24
C GLY A 52 9.81 -2.16 -9.82
N LYS A 53 10.09 -0.85 -9.77
CA LYS A 53 11.37 -0.30 -9.32
C LYS A 53 11.30 0.09 -7.84
N GLY A 54 12.26 -0.35 -7.04
CA GLY A 54 12.34 -0.01 -5.61
C GLY A 54 12.46 1.50 -5.37
N LEU A 55 11.66 2.01 -4.45
CA LEU A 55 11.69 3.40 -4.00
C LEU A 55 12.45 3.53 -2.69
N SER A 56 13.55 4.29 -2.74
CA SER A 56 14.42 4.54 -1.58
C SER A 56 13.94 5.70 -0.72
N ASN A 57 14.28 5.67 0.58
CA ASN A 57 14.01 6.74 1.54
C ASN A 57 12.52 7.08 1.72
N VAL A 58 11.65 6.10 1.49
CA VAL A 58 10.20 6.20 1.71
C VAL A 58 9.90 5.81 3.14
N ASP A 59 9.07 6.60 3.83
CA ASP A 59 8.59 6.28 5.16
C ASP A 59 7.52 5.18 5.05
N VAL A 60 7.74 4.10 5.80
CA VAL A 60 6.82 2.97 5.96
C VAL A 60 6.42 2.92 7.42
N LYS A 61 5.14 3.10 7.70
CA LYS A 61 4.60 3.00 9.06
C LYS A 61 4.03 1.60 9.26
N ILE A 62 4.54 0.88 10.26
CA ILE A 62 4.09 -0.46 10.63
C ILE A 62 3.59 -0.40 12.07
N GLY A 63 2.28 -0.55 12.27
CA GLY A 63 1.67 -0.32 13.57
C GLY A 63 1.98 1.07 14.11
N SER A 64 2.81 1.15 15.14
CA SER A 64 3.26 2.43 15.75
C SER A 64 4.67 2.87 15.33
N GLU A 65 5.42 2.04 14.63
CA GLU A 65 6.80 2.31 14.22
C GLU A 65 6.85 2.87 12.78
N THR A 66 7.76 3.79 12.53
CA THR A 66 8.02 4.32 11.19
C THR A 66 9.48 4.09 10.84
N ILE A 67 9.73 3.42 9.74
CA ILE A 67 11.04 3.11 9.20
C ILE A 67 11.17 3.63 7.77
N LYS A 68 12.40 3.69 7.28
CA LYS A 68 12.65 4.11 5.89
C LYS A 68 13.11 2.93 5.03
N THR A 69 12.68 2.95 3.78
CA THR A 69 13.20 2.01 2.79
C THR A 69 14.67 2.29 2.48
N ASP A 70 15.41 1.23 2.19
CA ASP A 70 16.79 1.29 1.72
C ASP A 70 16.88 1.71 0.23
N LYS A 71 18.10 1.69 -0.32
CA LYS A 71 18.36 2.06 -1.73
C LYS A 71 17.63 1.19 -2.77
N ASP A 72 17.22 0.00 -2.40
CA ASP A 72 16.53 -0.98 -3.24
C ASP A 72 15.01 -1.03 -2.94
N GLY A 73 14.51 -0.08 -2.13
CA GLY A 73 13.11 -0.02 -1.72
C GLY A 73 12.72 -1.02 -0.63
N LYS A 74 13.68 -1.68 0.01
CA LYS A 74 13.43 -2.70 1.03
C LYS A 74 13.37 -2.10 2.43
N PHE A 75 12.58 -2.74 3.28
CA PHE A 75 12.49 -2.41 4.70
C PHE A 75 12.40 -3.66 5.55
N SER A 76 12.73 -3.53 6.83
CA SER A 76 12.59 -4.60 7.83
C SER A 76 12.35 -3.99 9.20
N VAL A 77 11.39 -4.56 9.94
CA VAL A 77 11.12 -4.24 11.33
C VAL A 77 11.12 -5.51 12.17
N THR A 78 11.50 -5.39 13.44
CA THR A 78 11.49 -6.50 14.39
C THR A 78 10.37 -6.29 15.39
N GLU A 79 9.47 -7.28 15.50
CA GLU A 79 8.35 -7.28 16.41
C GLU A 79 8.54 -8.35 17.50
N LYS A 80 7.95 -8.11 18.66
CA LYS A 80 8.01 -9.03 19.80
C LYS A 80 6.71 -9.81 20.01
N ASN A 81 5.65 -9.38 19.34
CA ASN A 81 4.31 -9.93 19.51
C ASN A 81 3.80 -10.50 18.20
N THR A 82 2.97 -11.54 18.30
CA THR A 82 2.15 -12.02 17.20
C THR A 82 0.92 -11.13 17.02
N GLY A 83 0.30 -11.14 15.84
CA GLY A 83 -0.90 -10.40 15.56
C GLY A 83 -0.89 -9.71 14.20
N LYS A 84 -1.90 -8.89 13.96
CA LYS A 84 -2.08 -8.13 12.71
C LYS A 84 -1.47 -6.74 12.85
N TYR A 85 -0.63 -6.37 11.88
CA TYR A 85 0.04 -5.09 11.79
C TYR A 85 -0.43 -4.35 10.55
N SER A 86 -0.87 -3.09 10.71
CA SER A 86 -1.12 -2.20 9.58
C SER A 86 0.20 -1.76 8.95
N VAL A 87 0.22 -1.65 7.64
CA VAL A 87 1.36 -1.11 6.88
C VAL A 87 0.85 0.04 6.04
N GLU A 88 1.28 1.26 6.38
CA GLU A 88 0.89 2.51 5.72
C GLU A 88 2.09 3.11 4.99
N VAL A 89 1.90 3.46 3.72
CA VAL A 89 2.94 4.08 2.89
C VAL A 89 2.30 5.22 2.09
N ALA A 90 2.69 6.47 2.38
CA ALA A 90 2.08 7.66 1.78
C ALA A 90 3.14 8.72 1.41
N PRO A 91 4.07 8.44 0.48
CA PRO A 91 5.05 9.42 0.07
C PRO A 91 4.43 10.48 -0.83
N LYS A 92 4.99 11.68 -0.77
CA LYS A 92 4.52 12.80 -1.59
C LYS A 92 4.56 12.46 -3.08
N GLY A 93 3.48 12.72 -3.80
CA GLY A 93 3.34 12.50 -5.24
C GLY A 93 2.91 11.07 -5.60
N TYR A 94 2.49 10.29 -4.62
CA TYR A 94 1.91 8.96 -4.81
C TYR A 94 0.59 8.84 -4.06
N LEU A 95 -0.27 7.93 -4.50
CA LEU A 95 -1.45 7.54 -3.76
C LEU A 95 -1.02 6.80 -2.48
N ALA A 96 -1.66 7.13 -1.36
CA ALA A 96 -1.45 6.42 -0.11
C ALA A 96 -1.88 4.96 -0.25
N GLN A 97 -1.05 4.04 0.25
CA GLN A 97 -1.35 2.63 0.29
C GLN A 97 -1.42 2.15 1.74
N ASN A 98 -2.50 1.45 2.04
CA ASN A 98 -2.75 0.85 3.34
C ASN A 98 -2.99 -0.65 3.14
N THR A 99 -2.17 -1.46 3.78
CA THR A 99 -2.32 -2.91 3.79
C THR A 99 -2.03 -3.46 5.17
N SER A 100 -2.05 -4.75 5.35
CA SER A 100 -1.74 -5.37 6.63
C SER A 100 -1.00 -6.69 6.44
N VAL A 101 -0.20 -7.03 7.44
CA VAL A 101 0.45 -8.34 7.54
C VAL A 101 0.08 -8.98 8.87
N GLU A 102 0.07 -10.29 8.93
CA GLU A 102 -0.23 -11.04 10.14
C GLU A 102 0.92 -11.96 10.51
N ILE A 103 1.39 -11.82 11.75
CA ILE A 103 2.27 -12.78 12.39
C ILE A 103 1.36 -13.77 13.13
N ALA A 104 1.30 -15.00 12.63
CA ALA A 104 0.41 -16.03 13.17
C ALA A 104 0.67 -16.28 14.67
N ALA A 105 -0.39 -16.54 15.44
CA ALA A 105 -0.30 -16.76 16.88
C ALA A 105 0.62 -17.95 17.27
N ASN A 106 0.81 -18.89 16.35
CA ASN A 106 1.70 -20.05 16.51
C ASN A 106 3.01 -19.89 15.75
N ALA A 107 3.38 -18.67 15.35
CA ALA A 107 4.64 -18.43 14.65
C ALA A 107 5.84 -18.79 15.53
N GLU A 108 6.82 -19.44 14.95
CA GLU A 108 8.07 -19.77 15.63
C GLU A 108 8.92 -18.52 15.83
N ASN A 109 9.77 -18.54 16.86
CA ASN A 109 10.75 -17.48 17.07
C ASN A 109 11.59 -17.26 15.80
N ARG A 110 11.76 -15.99 15.41
CA ARG A 110 12.44 -15.54 14.17
C ARG A 110 11.67 -15.83 12.87
N SER A 111 10.37 -16.10 12.95
CA SER A 111 9.54 -16.16 11.76
C SER A 111 9.57 -14.82 11.00
N VAL A 112 9.51 -14.91 9.67
CA VAL A 112 9.51 -13.77 8.76
C VAL A 112 8.18 -13.74 8.03
N VAL A 113 7.51 -12.59 8.06
CA VAL A 113 6.37 -12.31 7.19
C VAL A 113 6.78 -11.23 6.18
N THR A 114 6.24 -11.30 4.96
CA THR A 114 6.63 -10.40 3.88
C THR A 114 5.45 -9.63 3.33
N VAL A 115 5.69 -8.39 2.92
CA VAL A 115 4.71 -7.52 2.28
C VAL A 115 5.34 -6.78 1.10
N ALA A 116 4.60 -6.69 0.00
CA ALA A 116 4.98 -5.88 -1.16
C ALA A 116 3.98 -4.73 -1.31
N VAL A 117 4.48 -3.51 -1.40
CA VAL A 117 3.67 -2.29 -1.60
C VAL A 117 4.04 -1.70 -2.94
N ALA A 118 3.13 -1.79 -3.91
CA ALA A 118 3.25 -1.12 -5.19
C ALA A 118 2.54 0.23 -5.12
N LEU A 119 3.27 1.31 -5.35
CA LEU A 119 2.73 2.66 -5.31
C LEU A 119 2.34 3.12 -6.70
N THR A 120 1.23 3.86 -6.77
CA THR A 120 0.79 4.56 -7.98
C THR A 120 1.15 6.04 -7.86
N LYS A 121 1.93 6.53 -8.81
CA LYS A 121 2.28 7.95 -8.88
C LYS A 121 1.03 8.77 -9.17
N GLN A 122 0.82 9.85 -8.40
CA GLN A 122 -0.28 10.79 -8.67
C GLN A 122 -0.06 11.52 -10.00
N SER A 123 -1.15 11.73 -10.74
CA SER A 123 -1.14 12.58 -11.92
C SER A 123 -0.82 14.02 -11.57
N GLU A 124 -0.22 14.73 -12.51
CA GLU A 124 0.00 16.16 -12.34
C GLU A 124 -1.34 16.90 -12.32
N PRO A 125 -1.58 17.76 -11.31
CA PRO A 125 -2.84 18.46 -11.20
C PRO A 125 -2.99 19.52 -12.28
N LYS A 126 -4.21 19.67 -12.79
CA LYS A 126 -4.61 20.79 -13.62
C LYS A 126 -5.00 21.95 -12.72
N LYS A 127 -4.35 23.08 -12.92
CA LYS A 127 -4.64 24.31 -12.20
C LYS A 127 -5.86 24.97 -12.81
N VAL A 128 -6.89 25.22 -11.99
CA VAL A 128 -8.16 25.87 -12.36
C VAL A 128 -8.28 27.18 -11.59
N GLU A 129 -8.30 28.30 -12.27
CA GLU A 129 -8.51 29.60 -11.65
C GLU A 129 -9.99 29.73 -11.22
N VAL A 130 -10.20 30.09 -9.96
CA VAL A 130 -11.52 30.31 -9.37
C VAL A 130 -11.67 31.79 -9.03
N GLY A 131 -12.55 32.45 -9.75
CA GLY A 131 -12.90 33.86 -9.53
C GLY A 131 -14.11 34.04 -8.60
N GLU A 132 -14.62 35.25 -8.52
CA GLU A 132 -15.84 35.57 -7.71
C GLU A 132 -17.07 34.80 -8.18
N GLU A 133 -17.17 34.52 -9.49
CA GLU A 133 -18.29 33.77 -10.11
C GLU A 133 -17.94 32.30 -10.39
N GLY A 134 -16.87 31.79 -9.79
CA GLY A 134 -16.37 30.42 -9.98
C GLY A 134 -15.31 30.27 -11.07
N ASN A 135 -15.08 29.03 -11.53
CA ASN A 135 -14.21 28.75 -12.67
C ASN A 135 -14.83 29.27 -13.96
N LYS A 136 -14.04 30.00 -14.75
CA LYS A 136 -14.55 30.74 -15.94
C LYS A 136 -14.93 29.86 -17.12
N GLU A 137 -14.31 28.69 -17.24
CA GLU A 137 -14.44 27.81 -18.40
C GLU A 137 -14.71 26.38 -17.93
N ASP A 138 -15.30 25.57 -18.83
CA ASP A 138 -15.40 24.14 -18.64
C ASP A 138 -14.00 23.52 -18.51
N VAL A 139 -13.82 22.61 -17.56
CA VAL A 139 -12.54 22.00 -17.29
C VAL A 139 -12.65 20.50 -17.45
N LYS A 140 -11.83 19.94 -18.34
CA LYS A 140 -11.64 18.49 -18.46
C LYS A 140 -10.35 18.09 -17.76
N VAL A 141 -10.44 17.07 -16.93
CA VAL A 141 -9.29 16.49 -16.21
C VAL A 141 -9.25 14.99 -16.47
N GLU A 142 -8.12 14.52 -16.94
CA GLU A 142 -7.85 13.11 -17.23
C GLU A 142 -6.47 12.71 -16.67
N ASP A 143 -6.28 11.44 -16.41
CA ASP A 143 -4.96 10.93 -16.05
C ASP A 143 -4.09 10.77 -17.30
N LYS A 144 -3.11 11.64 -17.44
CA LYS A 144 -2.15 11.59 -18.55
C LYS A 144 -0.99 10.62 -18.33
N SER A 145 -0.84 10.10 -17.13
CA SER A 145 0.24 9.18 -16.79
C SER A 145 -0.04 7.74 -17.27
N THR A 146 -1.31 7.37 -17.32
CA THR A 146 -1.79 6.14 -17.94
C THR A 146 -2.25 6.48 -19.35
N SER A 147 -1.35 6.40 -20.32
CA SER A 147 -1.79 6.56 -21.69
C SER A 147 -2.58 5.33 -22.11
N ASN A 148 -3.85 5.52 -22.48
CA ASN A 148 -4.63 4.53 -23.22
C ASN A 148 -3.99 4.17 -24.58
N GLN A 149 -2.81 4.72 -24.88
CA GLN A 149 -2.09 4.53 -26.14
C GLN A 149 -1.51 3.12 -26.31
N ASP A 150 -1.34 2.36 -25.22
CA ASP A 150 -0.94 0.96 -25.30
C ASP A 150 -2.12 -0.01 -25.30
N VAL A 151 -3.34 0.51 -25.15
CA VAL A 151 -4.56 -0.28 -25.39
C VAL A 151 -4.65 -0.51 -26.88
N LYS A 152 -4.31 -1.73 -27.33
CA LYS A 152 -4.64 -2.19 -28.66
C LYS A 152 -6.10 -1.84 -28.93
N ASP A 153 -6.36 -1.28 -30.14
CA ASP A 153 -7.70 -0.90 -30.59
C ASP A 153 -8.75 -1.88 -29.98
N PRO A 154 -9.64 -1.39 -29.10
CA PRO A 154 -10.64 -2.25 -28.45
C PRO A 154 -11.54 -2.99 -29.45
N GLY A 155 -11.54 -2.60 -30.74
CA GLY A 155 -12.21 -3.33 -31.81
C GLY A 155 -11.58 -4.69 -32.18
N THR A 156 -10.43 -5.05 -31.60
CA THR A 156 -9.73 -6.31 -31.90
C THR A 156 -9.73 -7.33 -30.76
N VAL A 157 -10.37 -7.02 -29.63
CA VAL A 157 -10.46 -7.95 -28.47
C VAL A 157 -11.71 -8.79 -28.62
N GLU A 158 -11.54 -10.09 -28.89
CA GLU A 158 -12.64 -11.03 -28.88
C GLU A 158 -13.12 -11.27 -27.43
N PRO A 159 -14.44 -11.45 -27.19
CA PRO A 159 -14.99 -11.63 -25.84
C PRO A 159 -14.38 -12.79 -25.04
N GLU A 160 -13.78 -13.75 -25.72
CA GLU A 160 -13.10 -14.92 -25.10
C GLU A 160 -11.71 -14.57 -24.57
N ASP A 161 -11.08 -13.49 -25.05
CA ASP A 161 -9.76 -13.03 -24.62
C ASP A 161 -9.82 -12.10 -23.41
N VAL A 162 -11.02 -11.70 -22.99
CA VAL A 162 -11.27 -10.77 -21.88
C VAL A 162 -10.92 -11.37 -20.50
N LYS A 163 -10.46 -12.62 -20.42
CA LYS A 163 -10.36 -13.33 -19.14
C LYS A 163 -9.20 -12.91 -18.24
N GLU A 164 -8.17 -12.26 -18.73
CA GLU A 164 -6.98 -12.01 -17.89
C GLU A 164 -6.37 -10.60 -17.95
N ASP A 165 -6.59 -9.80 -19.01
CA ASP A 165 -5.91 -8.50 -19.17
C ASP A 165 -6.85 -7.42 -19.74
N LEU A 166 -7.91 -7.09 -19.01
CA LEU A 166 -8.69 -5.89 -19.38
C LEU A 166 -7.82 -4.66 -19.14
N PRO A 167 -7.66 -3.79 -20.14
CA PRO A 167 -6.91 -2.57 -19.95
C PRO A 167 -7.63 -1.69 -18.94
N LEU A 168 -6.88 -1.17 -17.98
CA LEU A 168 -7.37 -0.17 -17.04
C LEU A 168 -7.72 1.08 -17.84
N VAL A 169 -8.99 1.47 -17.87
CA VAL A 169 -9.43 2.69 -18.56
C VAL A 169 -9.28 3.90 -17.65
N THR A 170 -8.94 5.03 -18.25
CA THR A 170 -8.79 6.30 -17.55
C THR A 170 -10.09 7.07 -17.56
N PRO A 171 -10.72 7.31 -16.40
CA PRO A 171 -11.86 8.20 -16.31
C PRO A 171 -11.48 9.65 -16.63
N GLU A 172 -12.43 10.36 -17.24
CA GLU A 172 -12.36 11.80 -17.48
C GLU A 172 -13.36 12.51 -16.57
N LEU A 173 -12.94 13.59 -15.92
CA LEU A 173 -13.79 14.45 -15.11
C LEU A 173 -14.07 15.73 -15.87
N ASP A 174 -15.34 15.99 -16.17
CA ASP A 174 -15.84 17.24 -16.78
C ASP A 174 -16.46 18.13 -15.71
N ILE A 175 -15.89 19.32 -15.53
CA ILE A 175 -16.30 20.31 -14.55
C ILE A 175 -16.85 21.49 -15.32
N PRO A 176 -18.16 21.81 -15.22
CA PRO A 176 -18.74 22.96 -15.90
C PRO A 176 -18.19 24.32 -15.42
N ALA A 177 -18.25 25.32 -16.24
CA ALA A 177 -17.95 26.71 -15.83
C ALA A 177 -18.85 27.11 -14.66
N GLY A 178 -18.28 27.76 -13.64
CA GLY A 178 -19.02 28.20 -12.44
C GLY A 178 -19.19 27.10 -11.38
N ALA A 179 -18.89 25.84 -11.66
CA ALA A 179 -19.14 24.75 -10.73
C ALA A 179 -18.22 24.75 -9.50
N ILE A 180 -17.00 25.28 -9.62
CA ILE A 180 -16.09 25.48 -8.49
C ILE A 180 -16.17 26.94 -8.07
N GLN A 181 -16.69 27.20 -6.87
CA GLN A 181 -16.74 28.55 -6.31
C GLN A 181 -15.80 28.70 -5.13
N THR A 182 -15.47 29.93 -4.74
CA THR A 182 -14.64 30.21 -3.59
C THR A 182 -15.37 29.82 -2.31
N GLU A 183 -16.67 30.14 -2.21
CA GLU A 183 -17.48 29.80 -1.05
C GLU A 183 -17.57 28.28 -0.85
N GLY A 184 -17.20 27.81 0.32
CA GLY A 184 -17.15 26.39 0.68
C GLY A 184 -15.87 25.65 0.25
N ASN A 185 -14.96 26.33 -0.46
CA ASN A 185 -13.69 25.76 -0.93
C ASN A 185 -12.45 26.52 -0.40
N GLU A 186 -12.62 27.41 0.58
CA GLU A 186 -11.55 28.30 1.08
C GLU A 186 -10.32 27.52 1.57
N ASP A 187 -10.54 26.35 2.20
CA ASP A 187 -9.48 25.49 2.73
C ASP A 187 -8.78 24.64 1.66
N VAL A 188 -9.42 24.50 0.49
CA VAL A 188 -8.95 23.62 -0.60
C VAL A 188 -8.27 24.43 -1.70
N LEU A 189 -8.69 25.69 -1.89
CA LEU A 189 -8.10 26.58 -2.89
C LEU A 189 -6.72 27.09 -2.42
N LYS A 190 -5.75 27.07 -3.34
CA LYS A 190 -4.43 27.64 -3.14
C LYS A 190 -4.26 28.89 -4.01
N ASP A 191 -4.10 30.03 -3.39
CA ASP A 191 -3.98 31.31 -4.09
C ASP A 191 -5.10 31.53 -5.13
N GLY A 192 -6.35 31.21 -4.77
CA GLY A 192 -7.51 31.34 -5.65
C GLY A 192 -7.58 30.31 -6.78
N ASN A 193 -6.87 29.18 -6.64
CA ASN A 193 -6.87 28.11 -7.65
C ASN A 193 -7.22 26.76 -7.04
N ALA A 194 -7.99 25.96 -7.76
CA ALA A 194 -8.13 24.55 -7.51
C ALA A 194 -7.08 23.76 -8.30
N GLU A 195 -6.35 22.88 -7.64
CA GLU A 195 -5.39 21.96 -8.27
C GLU A 195 -6.06 20.59 -8.44
N VAL A 196 -6.76 20.38 -9.56
CA VAL A 196 -7.60 19.20 -9.78
C VAL A 196 -6.82 18.13 -10.53
N SER A 197 -6.82 16.90 -10.02
CA SER A 197 -6.22 15.75 -10.72
C SER A 197 -7.09 14.51 -10.64
N VAL A 198 -6.91 13.64 -11.63
CA VAL A 198 -7.48 12.29 -11.69
C VAL A 198 -6.30 11.32 -11.83
N THR A 199 -6.19 10.39 -10.90
CA THR A 199 -5.14 9.35 -10.93
C THR A 199 -5.79 7.99 -11.03
N THR A 200 -5.55 7.29 -12.13
CA THR A 200 -6.02 5.93 -12.34
C THR A 200 -5.13 4.95 -11.58
N TYR A 201 -5.72 3.97 -10.94
CA TYR A 201 -4.96 2.94 -10.20
C TYR A 201 -5.64 1.57 -10.29
N VAL A 202 -4.86 0.54 -9.99
CA VAL A 202 -5.39 -0.82 -9.81
C VAL A 202 -5.75 -0.99 -8.34
N PRO A 203 -7.03 -1.17 -7.98
CA PRO A 203 -7.41 -1.36 -6.59
C PRO A 203 -6.82 -2.65 -6.03
N ALA A 204 -6.46 -2.63 -4.75
CA ALA A 204 -6.06 -3.85 -4.06
C ALA A 204 -7.26 -4.82 -4.00
N PRO A 205 -7.03 -6.15 -4.02
CA PRO A 205 -8.12 -7.14 -3.96
C PRO A 205 -9.06 -6.96 -2.76
N GLU A 206 -8.56 -6.38 -1.67
CA GLU A 206 -9.31 -6.11 -0.44
C GLU A 206 -10.25 -4.89 -0.58
N GLU A 207 -9.97 -3.99 -1.53
CA GLU A 207 -10.81 -2.82 -1.81
C GLU A 207 -12.01 -3.18 -2.71
N VAL A 208 -11.94 -4.32 -3.39
CA VAL A 208 -13.03 -4.83 -4.22
C VAL A 208 -13.98 -5.64 -3.33
N THR A 209 -14.90 -4.97 -2.65
CA THR A 209 -15.96 -5.64 -1.89
C THR A 209 -16.98 -6.23 -2.86
N THR A 210 -16.83 -7.50 -3.19
CA THR A 210 -17.91 -8.29 -3.77
C THR A 210 -18.86 -8.67 -2.65
N GLU A 211 -20.01 -8.03 -2.57
CA GLU A 211 -21.14 -8.59 -1.81
C GLU A 211 -21.59 -9.88 -2.49
N VAL A 212 -20.97 -11.01 -2.09
CA VAL A 212 -21.45 -12.32 -2.46
C VAL A 212 -22.72 -12.56 -1.65
N LYS A 213 -23.89 -12.25 -2.21
CA LYS A 213 -25.16 -12.76 -1.70
C LYS A 213 -25.11 -14.26 -1.85
N LYS A 214 -24.91 -14.98 -0.74
CA LYS A 214 -25.10 -16.43 -0.65
C LYS A 214 -26.58 -16.72 -0.83
N GLU A 215 -27.01 -16.94 -2.04
CA GLU A 215 -28.24 -17.65 -2.35
C GLU A 215 -27.89 -18.97 -3.06
N GLU A 216 -28.15 -20.04 -2.33
CA GLU A 216 -28.38 -21.44 -2.73
C GLU A 216 -27.47 -22.10 -3.79
N GLU A 217 -27.01 -23.28 -3.41
CA GLU A 217 -26.27 -24.32 -4.18
C GLU A 217 -26.47 -24.24 -5.69
N ASN A 218 -25.37 -24.03 -6.45
CA ASN A 218 -25.23 -24.05 -7.92
C ASN A 218 -25.30 -22.69 -8.65
N LYS A 219 -24.84 -21.59 -8.10
CA LYS A 219 -24.52 -20.40 -8.92
C LYS A 219 -23.02 -20.26 -9.11
N GLU A 220 -22.65 -20.09 -10.39
CA GLU A 220 -21.30 -19.63 -10.76
C GLU A 220 -20.99 -18.37 -9.96
N VAL A 221 -19.81 -18.31 -9.37
CA VAL A 221 -19.34 -17.12 -8.65
C VAL A 221 -19.09 -16.05 -9.69
N GLU A 222 -20.00 -15.08 -9.81
CA GLU A 222 -19.76 -13.90 -10.64
C GLU A 222 -18.57 -13.13 -10.06
N LYS A 223 -17.46 -13.17 -10.77
CA LYS A 223 -16.26 -12.41 -10.42
C LYS A 223 -16.43 -10.99 -10.99
N THR A 224 -16.64 -10.01 -10.13
CA THR A 224 -16.64 -8.60 -10.55
C THR A 224 -15.21 -8.15 -10.80
N ILE A 225 -14.93 -7.68 -11.99
CA ILE A 225 -13.63 -7.10 -12.36
C ILE A 225 -13.82 -5.59 -12.47
N PRO A 226 -13.11 -4.77 -11.69
CA PRO A 226 -13.19 -3.33 -11.83
C PRO A 226 -12.60 -2.91 -13.20
N LEU A 227 -13.39 -2.19 -14.01
CA LEU A 227 -12.96 -1.68 -15.30
C LEU A 227 -12.14 -0.40 -15.18
N ALA A 228 -12.42 0.39 -14.17
CA ALA A 228 -11.73 1.63 -13.87
C ALA A 228 -11.73 1.85 -12.36
N ALA A 229 -10.62 2.36 -11.84
CA ALA A 229 -10.52 2.90 -10.51
C ALA A 229 -9.72 4.20 -10.59
N ALA A 230 -10.24 5.26 -10.00
CA ALA A 230 -9.57 6.55 -10.02
C ALA A 230 -9.69 7.26 -8.67
N HIS A 231 -8.65 7.99 -8.35
CA HIS A 231 -8.59 8.89 -7.22
C HIS A 231 -8.66 10.33 -7.71
N PHE A 232 -9.52 11.12 -7.11
CA PHE A 232 -9.74 12.53 -7.46
C PHE A 232 -9.17 13.42 -6.36
N GLU A 233 -8.37 14.42 -6.75
CA GLU A 233 -7.83 15.44 -5.85
C GLU A 233 -8.22 16.84 -6.35
N PRO A 234 -8.34 17.82 -5.45
CA PRO A 234 -8.13 17.74 -4.00
C PRO A 234 -9.34 17.15 -3.27
N SER A 235 -9.07 16.38 -2.24
CA SER A 235 -10.12 15.87 -1.36
C SER A 235 -10.85 17.05 -0.69
N GLY A 236 -12.18 16.97 -0.64
CA GLY A 236 -13.02 18.00 -0.03
C GLY A 236 -13.44 19.14 -0.97
N LEU A 237 -13.04 19.13 -2.25
CA LEU A 237 -13.52 20.09 -3.24
C LEU A 237 -15.04 19.94 -3.40
N GLN A 238 -15.77 21.06 -3.23
CA GLN A 238 -17.23 21.12 -3.35
C GLN A 238 -17.61 21.75 -4.70
N PHE A 239 -18.65 21.20 -5.31
CA PHE A 239 -19.20 21.69 -6.56
C PHE A 239 -20.62 22.24 -6.33
N THR A 240 -20.92 23.36 -6.93
CA THR A 240 -22.27 23.99 -6.89
C THR A 240 -23.20 23.44 -7.97
N GLU A 241 -22.63 22.78 -8.99
CA GLU A 241 -23.35 22.12 -10.08
C GLU A 241 -22.83 20.69 -10.27
N PRO A 242 -23.66 19.83 -10.87
CA PRO A 242 -23.21 18.43 -11.13
C PRO A 242 -22.00 18.41 -12.06
N VAL A 243 -20.99 17.62 -11.68
CA VAL A 243 -19.85 17.28 -12.52
C VAL A 243 -20.09 15.92 -13.18
N THR A 244 -19.50 15.71 -14.36
CA THR A 244 -19.67 14.47 -15.10
C THR A 244 -18.38 13.66 -15.03
N ILE A 245 -18.47 12.37 -14.67
CA ILE A 245 -17.37 11.41 -14.77
C ILE A 245 -17.68 10.51 -15.95
N SER A 246 -16.85 10.59 -16.98
CA SER A 246 -16.93 9.75 -18.17
C SER A 246 -15.93 8.61 -18.08
N VAL A 247 -16.41 7.39 -18.19
CA VAL A 247 -15.56 6.19 -18.20
C VAL A 247 -15.63 5.57 -19.58
N PRO A 248 -14.52 5.52 -20.34
CA PRO A 248 -14.49 4.86 -21.63
C PRO A 248 -14.89 3.39 -21.52
N ASN A 249 -15.70 2.92 -22.45
CA ASN A 249 -16.05 1.49 -22.51
C ASN A 249 -14.92 0.72 -23.23
N PRO A 250 -14.15 -0.13 -22.52
CA PRO A 250 -13.05 -0.88 -23.12
C PRO A 250 -13.51 -2.08 -23.96
N ILE A 251 -14.81 -2.44 -23.89
CA ILE A 251 -15.35 -3.64 -24.54
C ILE A 251 -16.41 -3.24 -25.57
N PRO A 252 -16.09 -3.26 -26.88
CA PRO A 252 -17.06 -2.96 -27.91
C PRO A 252 -18.27 -3.89 -27.85
N GLY A 253 -19.46 -3.31 -28.00
CA GLY A 253 -20.73 -4.09 -28.05
C GLY A 253 -21.28 -4.53 -26.68
N VAL A 254 -20.59 -4.27 -25.59
CA VAL A 254 -21.12 -4.47 -24.23
C VAL A 254 -21.72 -3.16 -23.72
N THR A 255 -22.93 -3.22 -23.20
CA THR A 255 -23.58 -2.08 -22.54
C THR A 255 -23.56 -2.33 -21.04
N PHE A 256 -22.98 -1.42 -20.29
CA PHE A 256 -23.01 -1.47 -18.82
C PHE A 256 -24.32 -0.87 -18.30
N ALA A 257 -24.89 -1.46 -17.26
CA ALA A 257 -26.02 -0.87 -16.57
C ALA A 257 -25.56 0.44 -15.91
N GLN A 258 -26.34 1.51 -16.11
CA GLN A 258 -26.18 2.74 -15.35
C GLN A 258 -27.06 2.62 -14.11
N ASP A 259 -26.47 2.57 -12.93
CA ASP A 259 -27.17 2.65 -11.66
C ASP A 259 -27.36 4.10 -11.24
#